data_fce06b76bb2e2aada556e14c31d24f51
#
_entry.id   fce06b76bb2e2aada556e14c31d24f51
#
_cell.length_a   1.000
_cell.length_b   1.000
_cell.length_c   1.000
_cell.angle_alpha   90.00
_cell.angle_beta   90.00
_cell.angle_gamma   90.00
#
_symmetry.space_group_name_H-M   'P 1'
#
loop_
_entity.id
_entity.type
_entity.pdbx_description
1 polymer ?
#
loop_
_entity_poly.entity_id
_entity_poly.type
_entity_poly.pdbx_seq_one_letter_code
_entity_poly.pdbx_strand_id
1 'polypeptide(L)'
;MANEFILDILDEILGDRQKSNEGKQQVSYDCPVCSEDIKGLNIGDGKGNFEVNYRLGVYKCWACSETHGTHGSLRKLINIYAPKKVKERYFSLVDGSDFEYSEANIVTEKIELPKEYTSLTNNTNEDYQTIKVIKYLKSRAITKDIINKNKIGFCQSGKYSGRVIIPSYDKYGELNYFISRSYVNHKMKYLNPVTPKEEVIFNEDKINWNKNVFLVEGVFDSLFIPNSIPMLGKVMSDKLWEVMYGKLTKKIFIVLDSDAWGDAIKLYKKLDGGKLKEKVFLTKVPNDTDVADIVKNYGIDELKKILLSSGRLKESTL
;
A
#
# COMPACT_ATOMS: atom_id res chain seq x y z
N MET A 1 -25.08 -9.40 -16.80
CA MET A 1 -25.16 -10.21 -15.56
C MET A 1 -24.22 -9.68 -14.47
N ALA A 2 -22.88 -9.67 -14.62
CA ALA A 2 -21.99 -9.17 -13.54
C ALA A 2 -22.17 -7.68 -13.22
N ASN A 3 -22.34 -6.85 -14.23
CA ASN A 3 -22.52 -5.40 -14.05
C ASN A 3 -23.86 -5.04 -13.38
N GLU A 4 -24.94 -5.74 -13.71
CA GLU A 4 -26.25 -5.57 -13.08
C GLU A 4 -26.18 -5.91 -11.59
N PHE A 5 -25.51 -6.99 -11.25
CA PHE A 5 -25.37 -7.41 -9.86
C PHE A 5 -24.58 -6.40 -9.00
N ILE A 6 -23.51 -5.82 -9.55
CA ILE A 6 -22.76 -4.74 -8.86
C ILE A 6 -23.67 -3.52 -8.68
N LEU A 7 -24.45 -3.19 -9.70
CA LEU A 7 -25.39 -2.07 -9.64
C LEU A 7 -26.48 -2.29 -8.58
N ASP A 8 -27.02 -3.51 -8.48
CA ASP A 8 -28.00 -3.86 -7.44
C ASP A 8 -27.43 -3.73 -6.02
N ILE A 9 -26.18 -4.14 -5.84
CA ILE A 9 -25.47 -3.94 -4.55
C ILE A 9 -25.29 -2.46 -4.26
N LEU A 10 -24.91 -1.67 -5.25
CA LEU A 10 -24.70 -0.24 -5.07
C LEU A 10 -26.01 0.48 -4.73
N ASP A 11 -27.11 0.11 -5.40
CA ASP A 11 -28.45 0.66 -5.10
C ASP A 11 -28.91 0.30 -3.68
N GLU A 12 -28.63 -0.94 -3.24
CA GLU A 12 -28.97 -1.39 -1.88
C GLU A 12 -28.19 -0.61 -0.80
N ILE A 13 -26.98 -0.14 -1.13
CA ILE A 13 -26.09 0.56 -0.16
C ILE A 13 -26.28 2.07 -0.22
N LEU A 14 -26.42 2.63 -1.42
CA LEU A 14 -26.38 4.07 -1.68
C LEU A 14 -27.73 4.69 -2.04
N GLY A 15 -28.75 3.86 -2.23
CA GLY A 15 -30.10 4.32 -2.61
C GLY A 15 -30.24 4.56 -4.11
N ASP A 16 -31.11 5.52 -4.47
CA ASP A 16 -31.48 5.76 -5.85
C ASP A 16 -30.35 6.39 -6.69
N ARG A 17 -30.18 5.87 -7.90
CA ARG A 17 -29.23 6.43 -8.88
C ARG A 17 -29.67 7.78 -9.35
N GLN A 18 -28.79 8.77 -9.29
CA GLN A 18 -29.05 10.12 -9.79
C GLN A 18 -28.76 10.25 -11.30
N LYS A 19 -27.66 9.64 -11.77
CA LYS A 19 -27.24 9.63 -13.18
C LYS A 19 -26.59 8.29 -13.52
N SER A 20 -26.80 7.81 -14.73
CA SER A 20 -26.15 6.63 -15.27
C SER A 20 -25.55 6.92 -16.64
N ASN A 21 -24.32 6.45 -16.87
CA ASN A 21 -23.65 6.47 -18.16
C ASN A 21 -23.14 5.07 -18.48
N GLU A 22 -23.97 4.31 -19.19
CA GLU A 22 -23.66 2.92 -19.55
C GLU A 22 -22.41 2.79 -20.41
N GLY A 23 -22.17 3.72 -21.33
CA GLY A 23 -21.00 3.70 -22.21
C GLY A 23 -19.69 3.85 -21.46
N LYS A 24 -19.67 4.59 -20.34
CA LYS A 24 -18.52 4.74 -19.44
C LYS A 24 -18.56 3.78 -18.25
N GLN A 25 -19.63 2.98 -18.12
CA GLN A 25 -19.88 2.12 -16.97
C GLN A 25 -19.79 2.87 -15.64
N GLN A 26 -20.44 4.02 -15.60
CA GLN A 26 -20.36 5.00 -14.52
C GLN A 26 -21.77 5.32 -14.03
N VAL A 27 -21.94 5.42 -12.72
CA VAL A 27 -23.20 5.73 -12.05
C VAL A 27 -22.94 6.73 -10.93
N SER A 28 -23.88 7.62 -10.66
CA SER A 28 -23.76 8.57 -9.55
C SER A 28 -24.91 8.41 -8.56
N TYR A 29 -24.58 8.68 -7.30
CA TYR A 29 -25.45 8.63 -6.14
C TYR A 29 -25.32 9.91 -5.32
N ASP A 30 -26.21 10.10 -4.38
CA ASP A 30 -26.01 11.06 -3.32
C ASP A 30 -24.87 10.59 -2.39
N CYS A 31 -24.03 11.52 -1.96
CA CYS A 31 -22.88 11.15 -1.15
C CYS A 31 -23.30 10.82 0.29
N PRO A 32 -22.98 9.63 0.81
CA PRO A 32 -23.34 9.27 2.18
C PRO A 32 -22.65 10.14 3.24
N VAL A 33 -21.55 10.81 2.90
CA VAL A 33 -20.84 11.71 3.81
C VAL A 33 -21.38 13.14 3.72
N CYS A 34 -21.59 13.67 2.50
CA CYS A 34 -22.14 15.02 2.34
C CYS A 34 -23.59 15.13 2.82
N SER A 35 -24.35 14.04 2.81
CA SER A 35 -25.73 14.01 3.25
C SER A 35 -25.88 14.07 4.78
N GLU A 36 -24.88 13.66 5.53
CA GLU A 36 -24.87 13.75 7.01
C GLU A 36 -24.80 15.20 7.52
N ASP A 37 -24.22 16.11 6.74
CA ASP A 37 -24.05 17.51 7.12
C ASP A 37 -25.35 18.36 7.01
N ILE A 38 -26.42 17.82 6.43
CA ILE A 38 -27.69 18.52 6.29
C ILE A 38 -28.67 18.11 7.40
N LYS A 39 -28.41 18.62 8.63
CA LYS A 39 -29.37 18.68 9.76
C LYS A 39 -30.04 17.34 10.16
N GLY A 40 -29.36 16.22 10.17
CA GLY A 40 -29.93 14.97 10.71
C GLY A 40 -31.15 14.42 9.93
N LEU A 41 -31.41 14.91 8.74
CA LEU A 41 -32.34 14.37 7.79
C LEU A 41 -31.52 13.60 6.76
N ASN A 42 -31.71 12.27 6.67
CA ASN A 42 -31.12 11.38 5.67
C ASN A 42 -31.62 11.67 4.25
N ILE A 43 -31.60 12.93 3.84
CA ILE A 43 -31.97 13.36 2.51
C ILE A 43 -30.67 13.72 1.82
N GLY A 44 -30.28 12.95 0.82
CA GLY A 44 -29.13 13.26 -0.03
C GLY A 44 -29.22 14.69 -0.59
N ASP A 45 -28.08 15.27 -0.95
CA ASP A 45 -28.03 16.63 -1.51
C ASP A 45 -28.67 16.73 -2.92
N GLY A 46 -29.15 15.61 -3.47
CA GLY A 46 -29.81 15.52 -4.78
C GLY A 46 -28.92 15.86 -5.97
N LYS A 47 -27.62 16.02 -5.75
CA LYS A 47 -26.66 16.49 -6.79
C LYS A 47 -25.93 15.35 -7.49
N GLY A 48 -25.95 14.15 -6.93
CA GLY A 48 -25.25 13.00 -7.48
C GLY A 48 -23.74 13.19 -7.55
N ASN A 49 -23.16 13.80 -6.52
CA ASN A 49 -21.71 14.08 -6.47
C ASN A 49 -20.87 12.84 -6.18
N PHE A 50 -21.49 11.75 -5.75
CA PHE A 50 -20.80 10.48 -5.45
C PHE A 50 -20.83 9.59 -6.68
N GLU A 51 -19.72 9.55 -7.39
CA GLU A 51 -19.60 8.84 -8.65
C GLU A 51 -18.89 7.51 -8.46
N VAL A 52 -19.46 6.44 -9.00
CA VAL A 52 -18.88 5.09 -8.99
C VAL A 52 -18.65 4.65 -10.42
N ASN A 53 -17.43 4.32 -10.75
CA ASN A 53 -17.10 3.60 -11.96
C ASN A 53 -17.01 2.10 -11.62
N TYR A 54 -18.09 1.36 -11.93
CA TYR A 54 -18.19 -0.06 -11.57
C TYR A 54 -17.36 -0.97 -12.47
N ARG A 55 -16.86 -0.48 -13.62
CA ARG A 55 -15.89 -1.16 -14.46
C ARG A 55 -14.48 -1.06 -13.88
N LEU A 56 -14.07 0.14 -13.45
CA LEU A 56 -12.76 0.37 -12.87
C LEU A 56 -12.71 -0.01 -11.39
N GLY A 57 -13.86 -0.34 -10.79
CA GLY A 57 -13.94 -0.69 -9.37
C GLY A 57 -13.56 0.45 -8.44
N VAL A 58 -13.86 1.71 -8.81
CA VAL A 58 -13.47 2.89 -8.03
C VAL A 58 -14.64 3.85 -7.81
N TYR A 59 -14.57 4.63 -6.73
CA TYR A 59 -15.53 5.70 -6.44
C TYR A 59 -14.84 6.99 -6.00
N LYS A 60 -15.53 8.11 -6.20
CA LYS A 60 -15.09 9.43 -5.74
C LYS A 60 -16.30 10.33 -5.52
N CYS A 61 -16.32 11.06 -4.41
CA CYS A 61 -17.20 12.21 -4.24
C CYS A 61 -16.50 13.48 -4.72
N TRP A 62 -17.05 14.16 -5.69
CA TRP A 62 -16.48 15.39 -6.24
C TRP A 62 -16.58 16.59 -5.28
N ALA A 63 -17.49 16.54 -4.30
CA ALA A 63 -17.67 17.59 -3.33
C ALA A 63 -16.78 17.48 -2.09
N CYS A 64 -16.54 16.24 -1.57
CA CYS A 64 -15.85 16.07 -0.29
C CYS A 64 -14.65 15.10 -0.32
N SER A 65 -14.22 14.66 -1.49
CA SER A 65 -13.09 13.72 -1.58
C SER A 65 -11.77 14.27 -1.01
N GLU A 66 -11.54 15.58 -1.11
CA GLU A 66 -10.32 16.21 -0.60
C GLU A 66 -10.39 16.51 0.90
N THR A 67 -11.58 16.83 1.41
CA THR A 67 -11.79 17.19 2.83
C THR A 67 -12.06 15.99 3.72
N HIS A 68 -12.79 14.98 3.23
CA HIS A 68 -13.20 13.81 4.00
C HIS A 68 -12.66 12.49 3.47
N GLY A 69 -11.81 12.51 2.44
CA GLY A 69 -11.21 11.29 1.87
C GLY A 69 -12.23 10.35 1.22
N THR A 70 -13.35 10.89 0.72
CA THR A 70 -14.46 10.10 0.15
C THR A 70 -14.13 9.67 -1.28
N HIS A 71 -13.15 8.78 -1.39
CA HIS A 71 -12.73 8.14 -2.63
C HIS A 71 -12.02 6.82 -2.33
N GLY A 72 -11.95 5.93 -3.31
CA GLY A 72 -11.24 4.66 -3.17
C GLY A 72 -11.74 3.58 -4.10
N SER A 73 -11.39 2.32 -3.76
CA SER A 73 -11.86 1.15 -4.48
C SER A 73 -13.31 0.80 -4.12
N LEU A 74 -14.01 0.12 -5.04
CA LEU A 74 -15.35 -0.41 -4.80
C LEU A 74 -15.37 -1.34 -3.57
N ARG A 75 -14.32 -2.11 -3.37
CA ARG A 75 -14.13 -2.97 -2.20
C ARG A 75 -14.11 -2.16 -0.89
N LYS A 76 -13.46 -1.01 -0.88
CA LYS A 76 -13.46 -0.07 0.25
C LYS A 76 -14.87 0.47 0.51
N LEU A 77 -15.58 0.85 -0.54
CA LEU A 77 -16.98 1.31 -0.45
C LEU A 77 -17.87 0.26 0.22
N ILE A 78 -17.80 -0.99 -0.28
CA ILE A 78 -18.56 -2.11 0.28
C ILE A 78 -18.19 -2.35 1.75
N ASN A 79 -16.91 -2.30 2.10
CA ASN A 79 -16.48 -2.48 3.48
C ASN A 79 -16.94 -1.38 4.44
N ILE A 80 -17.07 -0.15 3.97
CA ILE A 80 -17.50 0.99 4.80
C ILE A 80 -19.03 0.99 4.95
N TYR A 81 -19.75 0.92 3.84
CA TYR A 81 -21.18 1.26 3.80
C TYR A 81 -22.11 0.05 3.72
N ALA A 82 -21.63 -1.14 3.30
CA ALA A 82 -22.51 -2.29 3.14
C ALA A 82 -22.83 -2.99 4.48
N PRO A 83 -24.09 -3.40 4.71
CA PRO A 83 -24.47 -4.32 5.78
C PRO A 83 -23.76 -5.68 5.62
N LYS A 84 -23.63 -6.42 6.74
CA LYS A 84 -22.91 -7.71 6.77
C LYS A 84 -23.36 -8.69 5.68
N LYS A 85 -24.68 -8.85 5.47
CA LYS A 85 -25.23 -9.74 4.43
C LYS A 85 -24.84 -9.32 3.01
N VAL A 86 -24.78 -8.02 2.75
CA VAL A 86 -24.41 -7.48 1.44
C VAL A 86 -22.91 -7.68 1.21
N LYS A 87 -22.09 -7.48 2.23
CA LYS A 87 -20.65 -7.81 2.19
C LYS A 87 -20.42 -9.27 1.84
N GLU A 88 -21.06 -10.17 2.57
CA GLU A 88 -20.95 -11.63 2.34
C GLU A 88 -21.38 -11.98 0.88
N ARG A 89 -22.46 -11.39 0.38
CA ARG A 89 -22.93 -11.58 -0.99
C ARG A 89 -21.94 -11.04 -2.02
N TYR A 90 -21.40 -9.85 -1.82
CA TYR A 90 -20.40 -9.27 -2.71
C TYR A 90 -19.11 -10.12 -2.74
N PHE A 91 -18.58 -10.48 -1.58
CA PHE A 91 -17.33 -11.23 -1.51
C PHE A 91 -17.46 -12.68 -1.94
N SER A 92 -18.61 -13.33 -1.73
CA SER A 92 -18.83 -14.69 -2.24
C SER A 92 -18.82 -14.75 -3.76
N LEU A 93 -19.19 -13.67 -4.43
CA LEU A 93 -19.20 -13.58 -5.89
C LEU A 93 -17.84 -13.14 -6.47
N VAL A 94 -17.12 -12.30 -5.75
CA VAL A 94 -15.79 -11.84 -6.17
C VAL A 94 -14.72 -12.90 -5.85
N ASP A 95 -14.85 -13.63 -4.75
CA ASP A 95 -13.86 -14.62 -4.30
C ASP A 95 -14.23 -16.08 -4.71
N GLY A 96 -15.45 -16.37 -5.14
CA GLY A 96 -15.99 -17.74 -5.32
C GLY A 96 -16.38 -18.14 -6.73
N SER A 97 -16.29 -17.27 -7.69
CA SER A 97 -16.50 -17.58 -9.09
C SER A 97 -15.21 -17.45 -9.88
N ASP A 98 -15.05 -18.28 -10.92
CA ASP A 98 -14.43 -17.92 -12.19
C ASP A 98 -15.12 -16.67 -12.82
N PHE A 99 -15.44 -15.68 -11.99
CA PHE A 99 -15.50 -14.32 -12.42
C PHE A 99 -14.07 -14.02 -12.84
N GLU A 100 -13.74 -14.34 -14.12
CA GLU A 100 -13.04 -13.36 -14.87
C GLU A 100 -13.77 -12.04 -14.55
N TYR A 101 -13.33 -11.37 -13.48
CA TYR A 101 -13.12 -9.96 -13.62
C TYR A 101 -12.45 -9.94 -14.99
N SER A 102 -13.23 -9.68 -16.02
CA SER A 102 -12.60 -9.03 -17.14
C SER A 102 -12.00 -7.88 -16.42
N GLU A 103 -10.74 -8.06 -16.06
CA GLU A 103 -9.77 -7.01 -15.86
C GLU A 103 -9.98 -6.19 -17.12
N ALA A 104 -11.17 -5.53 -17.12
CA ALA A 104 -11.54 -4.59 -18.12
C ALA A 104 -10.54 -3.54 -17.86
N ASN A 105 -9.37 -3.88 -18.38
CA ASN A 105 -8.34 -2.95 -18.72
C ASN A 105 -8.45 -1.64 -17.88
N ILE A 106 -8.34 -1.68 -16.50
CA ILE A 106 -7.11 -1.07 -16.08
C ILE A 106 -6.14 -1.91 -16.89
N VAL A 107 -5.71 -1.39 -18.03
CA VAL A 107 -4.44 -1.80 -18.57
C VAL A 107 -3.51 -1.44 -17.44
N THR A 108 -3.41 -2.30 -16.46
CA THR A 108 -2.18 -2.48 -15.74
C THR A 108 -1.32 -3.01 -16.86
N GLU A 109 -0.75 -2.06 -17.65
CA GLU A 109 0.35 -2.40 -18.52
C GLU A 109 1.17 -3.32 -17.67
N LYS A 110 1.32 -4.58 -18.10
CA LYS A 110 2.04 -5.60 -17.32
C LYS A 110 3.28 -4.90 -16.84
N ILE A 111 3.42 -4.73 -15.54
CA ILE A 111 4.54 -3.95 -15.02
C ILE A 111 5.78 -4.70 -15.47
N GLU A 112 6.60 -4.03 -16.23
CA GLU A 112 7.88 -4.53 -16.67
C GLU A 112 8.97 -3.64 -16.06
N LEU A 113 10.11 -4.25 -15.79
CA LEU A 113 11.29 -3.46 -15.45
C LEU A 113 11.64 -2.58 -16.65
N PRO A 114 12.17 -1.37 -16.40
CA PRO A 114 12.63 -0.51 -17.49
C PRO A 114 13.56 -1.29 -18.45
N LYS A 115 13.43 -1.05 -19.76
CA LYS A 115 14.29 -1.72 -20.76
C LYS A 115 15.78 -1.53 -20.49
N GLU A 116 16.11 -0.37 -19.89
CA GLU A 116 17.48 0.01 -19.53
C GLU A 116 17.89 -0.49 -18.13
N TYR A 117 17.10 -1.34 -17.51
CA TYR A 117 17.43 -1.90 -16.22
C TYR A 117 18.65 -2.81 -16.30
N THR A 118 19.68 -2.46 -15.52
CA THR A 118 20.90 -3.24 -15.34
C THR A 118 20.91 -3.83 -13.93
N SER A 119 20.91 -5.17 -13.83
CA SER A 119 20.98 -5.85 -12.54
C SER A 119 22.35 -5.66 -11.88
N LEU A 120 22.36 -5.42 -10.59
CA LEU A 120 23.56 -5.45 -9.75
C LEU A 120 23.78 -6.82 -9.07
N THR A 121 22.87 -7.77 -9.28
CA THR A 121 22.97 -9.13 -8.71
C THR A 121 24.18 -9.85 -9.31
N ASN A 122 25.10 -10.28 -8.44
CA ASN A 122 26.36 -10.94 -8.85
C ASN A 122 27.18 -10.15 -9.88
N ASN A 123 26.94 -8.83 -9.94
CA ASN A 123 27.64 -7.98 -10.90
C ASN A 123 29.09 -7.78 -10.48
N THR A 124 30.01 -8.03 -11.41
CA THR A 124 31.45 -7.80 -11.29
C THR A 124 31.93 -6.67 -12.19
N ASN A 125 31.02 -5.99 -12.86
CA ASN A 125 31.36 -4.87 -13.76
C ASN A 125 31.88 -3.69 -12.96
N GLU A 126 33.04 -3.15 -13.38
CA GLU A 126 33.73 -2.02 -12.75
C GLU A 126 33.59 -0.72 -13.57
N ASP A 127 32.57 -0.63 -14.44
CA ASP A 127 32.31 0.64 -15.13
C ASP A 127 31.96 1.76 -14.13
N TYR A 128 32.19 3.00 -14.56
CA TYR A 128 32.01 4.18 -13.73
C TYR A 128 30.60 4.30 -13.11
N GLN A 129 29.55 3.94 -13.85
CA GLN A 129 28.18 4.06 -13.37
C GLN A 129 27.86 2.99 -12.32
N THR A 130 28.33 1.75 -12.53
CA THR A 130 28.21 0.67 -11.57
C THR A 130 28.91 1.01 -10.26
N ILE A 131 30.15 1.54 -10.32
CA ILE A 131 30.89 2.00 -9.14
C ILE A 131 30.11 3.10 -8.41
N LYS A 132 29.57 4.07 -9.12
CA LYS A 132 28.83 5.20 -8.55
C LYS A 132 27.57 4.75 -7.81
N VAL A 133 26.77 3.85 -8.40
CA VAL A 133 25.54 3.34 -7.78
C VAL A 133 25.85 2.45 -6.58
N ILE A 134 26.89 1.61 -6.65
CA ILE A 134 27.34 0.79 -5.52
C ILE A 134 27.82 1.67 -4.36
N LYS A 135 28.57 2.75 -4.64
CA LYS A 135 28.98 3.73 -3.62
C LYS A 135 27.77 4.37 -2.92
N TYR A 136 26.75 4.74 -3.69
CA TYR A 136 25.49 5.24 -3.16
C TYR A 136 24.80 4.21 -2.27
N LEU A 137 24.67 2.96 -2.71
CA LEU A 137 24.02 1.89 -1.93
C LEU A 137 24.79 1.61 -0.62
N LYS A 138 26.13 1.55 -0.69
CA LYS A 138 26.98 1.42 0.49
C LYS A 138 26.84 2.58 1.47
N SER A 139 26.67 3.82 0.98
CA SER A 139 26.45 4.98 1.85
C SER A 139 25.11 4.92 2.61
N ARG A 140 24.20 4.03 2.20
CA ARG A 140 22.94 3.70 2.86
C ARG A 140 22.96 2.34 3.58
N ALA A 141 24.15 1.84 3.92
CA ALA A 141 24.38 0.54 4.57
C ALA A 141 23.86 -0.68 3.78
N ILE A 142 23.54 -0.54 2.48
CA ILE A 142 23.06 -1.65 1.65
C ILE A 142 24.24 -2.49 1.20
N THR A 143 24.28 -3.73 1.67
CA THR A 143 25.35 -4.70 1.39
C THR A 143 25.11 -5.44 0.08
N LYS A 144 26.14 -6.16 -0.39
CA LYS A 144 26.04 -7.03 -1.57
C LYS A 144 24.97 -8.11 -1.42
N ASP A 145 24.80 -8.67 -0.22
CA ASP A 145 23.78 -9.67 0.08
C ASP A 145 22.36 -9.09 -0.04
N ILE A 146 22.15 -7.87 0.45
CA ILE A 146 20.87 -7.16 0.32
C ILE A 146 20.59 -6.88 -1.16
N ILE A 147 21.59 -6.46 -1.95
CA ILE A 147 21.46 -6.24 -3.39
C ILE A 147 21.01 -7.53 -4.09
N ASN A 148 21.71 -8.63 -3.83
CA ASN A 148 21.42 -9.92 -4.46
C ASN A 148 20.03 -10.43 -4.07
N LYS A 149 19.71 -10.45 -2.77
CA LYS A 149 18.41 -10.92 -2.25
C LYS A 149 17.22 -10.16 -2.82
N ASN A 150 17.39 -8.87 -3.08
CA ASN A 150 16.31 -8.01 -3.57
C ASN A 150 16.40 -7.70 -5.06
N LYS A 151 17.30 -8.36 -5.79
CA LYS A 151 17.51 -8.15 -7.24
C LYS A 151 17.62 -6.66 -7.57
N ILE A 152 18.38 -5.90 -6.74
CA ILE A 152 18.53 -4.46 -6.92
C ILE A 152 19.34 -4.20 -8.19
N GLY A 153 18.89 -3.23 -8.97
CA GLY A 153 19.57 -2.78 -10.17
C GLY A 153 19.49 -1.27 -10.33
N PHE A 154 19.80 -0.78 -11.50
CA PHE A 154 19.76 0.65 -11.82
C PHE A 154 19.54 0.89 -13.31
N CYS A 155 19.24 2.13 -13.68
CA CYS A 155 19.16 2.54 -15.08
C CYS A 155 20.17 3.66 -15.36
N GLN A 156 20.94 3.51 -16.42
CA GLN A 156 21.89 4.52 -16.88
C GLN A 156 21.24 5.55 -17.81
N SER A 157 20.21 5.16 -18.52
CA SER A 157 19.52 5.97 -19.52
C SER A 157 18.00 5.84 -19.44
N GLY A 158 17.27 6.48 -20.33
CA GLY A 158 15.83 6.41 -20.41
C GLY A 158 15.10 7.18 -19.29
N LYS A 159 13.81 6.90 -19.13
CA LYS A 159 12.92 7.55 -18.15
C LYS A 159 13.45 7.48 -16.73
N TYR A 160 14.10 6.38 -16.39
CA TYR A 160 14.60 6.09 -15.04
C TYR A 160 16.11 6.31 -14.89
N SER A 161 16.70 7.09 -15.80
CA SER A 161 18.13 7.40 -15.76
C SER A 161 18.59 7.92 -14.41
N GLY A 162 19.76 7.48 -13.95
CA GLY A 162 20.35 7.90 -12.67
C GLY A 162 19.59 7.40 -11.42
N ARG A 163 18.85 6.27 -11.54
CA ARG A 163 18.04 5.74 -10.46
C ARG A 163 18.36 4.28 -10.14
N VAL A 164 18.37 3.98 -8.86
CA VAL A 164 18.32 2.61 -8.33
C VAL A 164 16.90 2.09 -8.50
N ILE A 165 16.78 0.86 -8.96
CA ILE A 165 15.52 0.14 -9.13
C ILE A 165 15.49 -1.02 -8.14
N ILE A 166 14.44 -1.08 -7.33
CA ILE A 166 14.18 -2.18 -6.39
C ILE A 166 12.87 -2.84 -6.82
N PRO A 167 12.93 -4.01 -7.47
CA PRO A 167 11.74 -4.74 -7.92
C PRO A 167 10.94 -5.30 -6.75
N SER A 168 9.66 -5.49 -6.96
CA SER A 168 8.72 -6.14 -6.07
C SER A 168 7.96 -7.23 -6.81
N TYR A 169 7.71 -8.33 -6.14
CA TYR A 169 7.00 -9.47 -6.69
C TYR A 169 5.79 -9.83 -5.83
N ASP A 170 4.73 -10.28 -6.47
CA ASP A 170 3.53 -10.77 -5.81
C ASP A 170 3.71 -12.19 -5.24
N LYS A 171 2.66 -12.73 -4.64
CA LYS A 171 2.66 -14.09 -4.07
C LYS A 171 2.90 -15.21 -5.09
N TYR A 172 2.79 -14.93 -6.39
CA TYR A 172 3.06 -15.88 -7.48
C TYR A 172 4.46 -15.71 -8.08
N GLY A 173 5.23 -14.71 -7.62
CA GLY A 173 6.55 -14.38 -8.13
C GLY A 173 6.54 -13.51 -9.39
N GLU A 174 5.37 -12.95 -9.77
CA GLU A 174 5.25 -12.02 -10.89
C GLU A 174 5.59 -10.60 -10.43
N LEU A 175 6.25 -9.82 -11.32
CA LEU A 175 6.57 -8.42 -11.03
C LEU A 175 5.29 -7.61 -10.86
N ASN A 176 5.06 -7.08 -9.67
CA ASN A 176 3.87 -6.29 -9.35
C ASN A 176 4.16 -4.80 -9.15
N TYR A 177 5.42 -4.44 -8.89
CA TYR A 177 5.84 -3.05 -8.69
C TYR A 177 7.37 -2.91 -8.76
N PHE A 178 7.87 -1.70 -8.74
CA PHE A 178 9.24 -1.39 -8.39
C PHE A 178 9.35 0.02 -7.79
N ILE A 179 10.31 0.21 -6.90
CA ILE A 179 10.71 1.55 -6.45
C ILE A 179 11.87 2.03 -7.31
N SER A 180 11.80 3.29 -7.70
CA SER A 180 12.86 3.96 -8.44
C SER A 180 13.32 5.21 -7.68
N ARG A 181 14.54 5.15 -7.12
CA ARG A 181 15.11 6.23 -6.32
C ARG A 181 16.38 6.78 -6.96
N SER A 182 16.47 8.10 -7.09
CA SER A 182 17.66 8.75 -7.62
C SER A 182 18.89 8.52 -6.74
N TYR A 183 20.00 8.11 -7.34
CA TYR A 183 21.33 8.06 -6.71
C TYR A 183 22.21 9.26 -7.12
N VAL A 184 21.64 10.19 -7.88
CA VAL A 184 22.24 11.47 -8.21
C VAL A 184 21.43 12.60 -7.59
N ASN A 185 22.00 13.81 -7.55
CA ASN A 185 21.25 14.97 -7.07
C ASN A 185 20.14 15.34 -8.09
N HIS A 186 18.89 15.02 -7.73
CA HIS A 186 17.72 15.25 -8.57
C HIS A 186 16.55 15.75 -7.71
N LYS A 187 15.79 16.75 -8.21
CA LYS A 187 14.64 17.33 -7.48
C LYS A 187 13.61 16.27 -7.06
N MET A 188 13.29 15.33 -7.95
CA MET A 188 12.43 14.20 -7.63
C MET A 188 13.27 13.03 -7.09
N LYS A 189 13.22 12.80 -5.77
CA LYS A 189 13.88 11.65 -5.14
C LYS A 189 13.36 10.32 -5.67
N TYR A 190 12.05 10.19 -5.86
CA TYR A 190 11.36 8.99 -6.36
C TYR A 190 10.63 9.27 -7.67
N LEU A 191 10.66 8.30 -8.57
CA LEU A 191 9.88 8.26 -9.80
C LEU A 191 9.39 6.83 -9.99
N ASN A 192 8.26 6.50 -9.42
CA ASN A 192 7.73 5.14 -9.45
C ASN A 192 6.83 4.91 -10.66
N PRO A 193 6.50 3.64 -11.02
CA PRO A 193 5.53 3.35 -12.07
C PRO A 193 4.16 3.93 -11.74
N VAL A 194 3.38 4.21 -12.78
CA VAL A 194 2.01 4.74 -12.66
C VAL A 194 1.04 3.58 -12.39
N THR A 195 1.27 2.86 -11.31
CA THR A 195 0.39 1.78 -10.87
C THR A 195 -0.20 2.14 -9.53
N PRO A 196 -1.49 1.83 -9.27
CA PRO A 196 -2.09 2.06 -7.97
C PRO A 196 -1.31 1.29 -6.89
N LYS A 197 -0.44 1.99 -6.17
CA LYS A 197 0.38 1.40 -5.10
C LYS A 197 -0.49 0.85 -3.96
N GLU A 198 -1.72 1.29 -3.87
CA GLU A 198 -2.74 0.85 -2.91
C GLU A 198 -3.11 -0.62 -3.13
N GLU A 199 -2.96 -1.12 -4.36
CA GLU A 199 -3.22 -2.51 -4.75
C GLU A 199 -1.97 -3.40 -4.64
N VAL A 200 -0.84 -2.84 -4.20
CA VAL A 200 0.44 -3.56 -4.12
C VAL A 200 0.76 -3.94 -2.68
N ILE A 201 1.09 -5.21 -2.46
CA ILE A 201 1.85 -5.66 -1.29
C ILE A 201 3.29 -5.87 -1.77
N PHE A 202 4.19 -5.01 -1.31
CA PHE A 202 5.57 -5.01 -1.79
C PHE A 202 6.32 -6.25 -1.33
N ASN A 203 6.91 -7.01 -2.26
CA ASN A 203 7.61 -8.28 -2.01
C ASN A 203 6.74 -9.31 -1.25
N GLU A 204 5.47 -9.46 -1.64
CA GLU A 204 4.54 -10.43 -1.02
C GLU A 204 5.08 -11.87 -1.09
N ASP A 205 5.84 -12.22 -2.14
CA ASP A 205 6.54 -13.50 -2.31
C ASP A 205 7.47 -13.85 -1.14
N LYS A 206 7.98 -12.84 -0.43
CA LYS A 206 8.92 -13.01 0.70
C LYS A 206 8.25 -12.98 2.07
N ILE A 207 6.94 -12.69 2.13
CA ILE A 207 6.23 -12.53 3.40
C ILE A 207 5.73 -13.86 3.93
N ASN A 208 6.19 -14.22 5.12
CA ASN A 208 5.70 -15.37 5.87
C ASN A 208 4.62 -14.90 6.88
N TRP A 209 3.37 -15.07 6.51
CA TRP A 209 2.22 -14.65 7.31
C TRP A 209 2.07 -15.42 8.64
N ASN A 210 2.76 -16.55 8.80
CA ASN A 210 2.81 -17.34 10.02
C ASN A 210 3.89 -16.87 11.01
N LYS A 211 4.62 -15.80 10.68
CA LYS A 211 5.63 -15.17 11.55
C LYS A 211 5.21 -13.76 11.93
N ASN A 212 5.95 -13.14 12.82
CA ASN A 212 5.81 -11.73 13.14
C ASN A 212 6.04 -10.90 11.88
N VAL A 213 5.21 -9.90 11.64
CA VAL A 213 5.30 -8.98 10.51
C VAL A 213 5.66 -7.59 11.02
N PHE A 214 6.54 -6.91 10.31
CA PHE A 214 6.94 -5.54 10.59
C PHE A 214 6.39 -4.62 9.51
N LEU A 215 5.59 -3.63 9.89
CA LEU A 215 5.14 -2.57 9.00
C LEU A 215 6.15 -1.42 9.09
N VAL A 216 6.70 -1.05 7.96
CA VAL A 216 7.69 0.04 7.86
C VAL A 216 7.19 1.12 6.89
N GLU A 217 7.74 2.33 6.96
CA GLU A 217 7.30 3.42 6.10
C GLU A 217 7.74 3.19 4.66
N GLY A 218 9.01 2.93 4.44
CA GLY A 218 9.64 2.88 3.12
C GLY A 218 10.26 1.55 2.75
N VAL A 219 10.49 1.37 1.43
CA VAL A 219 11.13 0.16 0.91
C VAL A 219 12.58 0.04 1.39
N PHE A 220 13.30 1.16 1.56
CA PHE A 220 14.68 1.09 2.04
C PHE A 220 14.76 0.56 3.47
N ASP A 221 13.81 0.89 4.33
CA ASP A 221 13.73 0.39 5.70
C ASP A 221 13.45 -1.11 5.73
N SER A 222 12.57 -1.58 4.82
CA SER A 222 12.25 -2.99 4.71
C SER A 222 13.44 -3.87 4.29
N LEU A 223 14.48 -3.30 3.70
CA LEU A 223 15.67 -4.06 3.32
C LEU A 223 16.47 -4.58 4.53
N PHE A 224 16.33 -3.94 5.69
CA PHE A 224 17.05 -4.29 6.91
C PHE A 224 16.27 -5.14 7.89
N ILE A 225 14.94 -5.18 7.75
CA ILE A 225 14.06 -5.88 8.69
C ILE A 225 13.47 -7.11 8.02
N PRO A 226 13.80 -8.33 8.47
CA PRO A 226 13.20 -9.56 7.93
C PRO A 226 11.68 -9.58 8.10
N ASN A 227 10.96 -10.10 7.12
CA ASN A 227 9.50 -10.22 7.12
C ASN A 227 8.78 -8.88 7.30
N SER A 228 9.32 -7.83 6.72
CA SER A 228 8.75 -6.49 6.76
C SER A 228 7.99 -6.15 5.48
N ILE A 229 6.97 -5.32 5.63
CA ILE A 229 6.12 -4.82 4.55
C ILE A 229 6.18 -3.30 4.58
N PRO A 230 6.73 -2.66 3.54
CA PRO A 230 6.68 -1.21 3.41
C PRO A 230 5.27 -0.78 3.00
N MET A 231 4.75 0.25 3.68
CA MET A 231 3.41 0.79 3.40
C MET A 231 3.36 1.64 2.12
N LEU A 232 4.51 1.93 1.52
CA LEU A 232 4.66 2.78 0.32
C LEU A 232 4.09 4.20 0.50
N GLY A 233 4.02 4.66 1.71
CA GLY A 233 3.50 5.97 2.13
C GLY A 233 3.06 5.97 3.59
N LYS A 234 2.49 7.08 4.05
CA LYS A 234 2.08 7.25 5.45
C LYS A 234 0.83 6.47 5.86
N VAL A 235 0.05 6.00 4.89
CA VAL A 235 -1.23 5.31 5.14
C VAL A 235 -1.16 3.89 4.59
N MET A 236 -1.49 2.93 5.43
CA MET A 236 -1.60 1.52 5.03
C MET A 236 -2.79 1.33 4.07
N SER A 237 -2.56 0.61 2.97
CA SER A 237 -3.61 0.32 1.99
C SER A 237 -4.67 -0.64 2.56
N ASP A 238 -5.90 -0.51 2.04
CA ASP A 238 -6.99 -1.40 2.45
C ASP A 238 -6.70 -2.86 2.06
N LYS A 239 -6.09 -3.09 0.90
CA LYS A 239 -5.63 -4.42 0.48
C LYS A 239 -4.66 -5.04 1.49
N LEU A 240 -3.66 -4.29 1.94
CA LEU A 240 -2.71 -4.79 2.94
C LEU A 240 -3.44 -5.13 4.24
N TRP A 241 -4.37 -4.25 4.68
CA TRP A 241 -5.17 -4.51 5.88
C TRP A 241 -5.98 -5.81 5.77
N GLU A 242 -6.68 -6.02 4.65
CA GLU A 242 -7.49 -7.22 4.40
C GLU A 242 -6.65 -8.50 4.43
N VAL A 243 -5.52 -8.50 3.73
CA VAL A 243 -4.62 -9.65 3.68
C VAL A 243 -4.04 -9.95 5.05
N MET A 244 -3.61 -8.93 5.79
CA MET A 244 -3.13 -9.09 7.16
C MET A 244 -4.21 -9.63 8.08
N TYR A 245 -5.41 -9.04 8.05
CA TYR A 245 -6.55 -9.48 8.85
C TYR A 245 -6.97 -10.93 8.51
N GLY A 246 -6.88 -11.29 7.22
CA GLY A 246 -7.18 -12.64 6.72
C GLY A 246 -6.16 -13.69 7.14
N LYS A 247 -4.88 -13.40 6.97
CA LYS A 247 -3.79 -14.40 7.02
C LYS A 247 -2.97 -14.37 8.30
N LEU A 248 -2.84 -13.21 8.98
CA LEU A 248 -1.89 -13.05 10.06
C LEU A 248 -2.32 -13.78 11.34
N THR A 249 -1.45 -14.64 11.84
CA THR A 249 -1.67 -15.42 13.08
C THR A 249 -0.77 -14.98 14.23
N LYS A 250 0.29 -14.21 13.96
CA LYS A 250 1.31 -13.75 14.91
C LYS A 250 1.18 -12.26 15.23
N LYS A 251 2.26 -11.59 15.55
CA LYS A 251 2.31 -10.19 15.97
C LYS A 251 2.64 -9.26 14.82
N ILE A 252 2.13 -8.05 14.90
CA ILE A 252 2.42 -6.93 14.02
C ILE A 252 3.25 -5.93 14.79
N PHE A 253 4.37 -5.50 14.22
CA PHE A 253 5.21 -4.45 14.76
C PHE A 253 5.19 -3.25 13.81
N ILE A 254 4.75 -2.10 14.31
CA ILE A 254 4.74 -0.84 13.55
C ILE A 254 6.07 -0.14 13.82
N VAL A 255 6.86 0.05 12.77
CA VAL A 255 8.21 0.63 12.82
C VAL A 255 8.23 1.79 11.83
N LEU A 256 7.76 2.95 12.24
CA LEU A 256 7.78 4.16 11.43
C LEU A 256 8.88 5.10 11.89
N ASP A 257 9.27 6.02 11.02
CA ASP A 257 10.26 7.04 11.32
C ASP A 257 9.84 7.89 12.52
N SER A 258 10.81 8.48 13.20
CA SER A 258 10.58 9.20 14.45
C SER A 258 9.61 10.37 14.31
N ASP A 259 9.59 11.04 13.16
CA ASP A 259 8.66 12.13 12.83
C ASP A 259 7.22 11.65 12.55
N ALA A 260 7.03 10.37 12.26
CA ALA A 260 5.73 9.74 11.99
C ALA A 260 5.10 9.07 13.24
N TRP A 261 5.57 9.37 14.46
CA TRP A 261 5.06 8.74 15.69
C TRP A 261 3.55 8.90 15.88
N GLY A 262 2.99 10.09 15.57
CA GLY A 262 1.55 10.33 15.60
C GLY A 262 0.76 9.43 14.64
N ASP A 263 1.31 9.16 13.46
CA ASP A 263 0.70 8.28 12.47
C ASP A 263 0.85 6.80 12.88
N ALA A 264 1.95 6.43 13.54
CA ALA A 264 2.12 5.11 14.13
C ALA A 264 1.05 4.81 15.20
N ILE A 265 0.72 5.78 16.06
CA ILE A 265 -0.34 5.65 17.06
C ILE A 265 -1.72 5.50 16.39
N LYS A 266 -2.03 6.30 15.37
CA LYS A 266 -3.29 6.18 14.61
C LYS A 266 -3.41 4.79 13.97
N LEU A 267 -2.33 4.32 13.36
CA LEU A 267 -2.27 3.00 12.74
C LEU A 267 -2.44 1.89 13.78
N TYR A 268 -1.80 2.01 14.94
CA TYR A 268 -1.97 1.10 16.07
C TYR A 268 -3.45 1.00 16.46
N LYS A 269 -4.11 2.13 16.73
CA LYS A 269 -5.54 2.17 17.11
C LYS A 269 -6.45 1.54 16.04
N LYS A 270 -6.14 1.75 14.76
CA LYS A 270 -6.86 1.12 13.64
C LYS A 270 -6.69 -0.39 13.61
N LEU A 271 -5.51 -0.89 13.93
CA LEU A 271 -5.17 -2.32 13.83
C LEU A 271 -5.50 -3.13 15.11
N ASP A 272 -5.38 -2.53 16.30
CA ASP A 272 -5.54 -3.25 17.58
C ASP A 272 -7.02 -3.53 17.89
N GLY A 273 -7.70 -4.24 17.00
CA GLY A 273 -9.11 -4.59 17.12
C GLY A 273 -9.45 -5.95 16.51
N GLY A 274 -10.62 -6.47 16.83
CA GLY A 274 -11.09 -7.77 16.34
C GLY A 274 -10.09 -8.90 16.60
N LYS A 275 -9.76 -9.71 15.58
CA LYS A 275 -8.80 -10.80 15.73
C LYS A 275 -7.32 -10.37 15.78
N LEU A 276 -7.04 -9.09 15.54
CA LEU A 276 -5.70 -8.50 15.69
C LEU A 276 -5.50 -7.87 17.08
N LYS A 277 -6.55 -7.81 17.91
CA LYS A 277 -6.47 -7.30 19.28
C LYS A 277 -5.33 -7.99 20.04
N GLU A 278 -4.54 -7.18 20.74
CA GLU A 278 -3.37 -7.63 21.51
C GLU A 278 -2.19 -8.17 20.69
N LYS A 279 -2.28 -8.13 19.37
CA LYS A 279 -1.19 -8.56 18.49
C LYS A 279 -0.37 -7.41 17.92
N VAL A 280 -0.80 -6.17 18.11
CA VAL A 280 -0.15 -4.97 17.56
C VAL A 280 0.83 -4.37 18.57
N PHE A 281 2.02 -4.02 18.09
CA PHE A 281 3.11 -3.45 18.88
C PHE A 281 3.68 -2.24 18.17
N LEU A 282 4.12 -1.25 18.93
CA LEU A 282 4.82 -0.07 18.45
C LEU A 282 6.31 -0.19 18.75
N THR A 283 7.11 0.15 17.77
CA THR A 283 8.56 0.30 17.92
C THR A 283 8.88 1.79 17.91
N LYS A 284 9.50 2.30 18.95
CA LYS A 284 9.94 3.68 19.01
C LYS A 284 11.34 3.79 18.39
N VAL A 285 11.39 4.34 17.19
CA VAL A 285 12.64 4.71 16.54
C VAL A 285 13.22 5.96 17.25
N PRO A 286 14.53 6.03 17.55
CA PRO A 286 15.15 7.20 18.18
C PRO A 286 14.91 8.48 17.37
N ASN A 287 14.82 9.62 18.07
CA ASN A 287 14.55 10.91 17.45
C ASN A 287 15.58 11.25 16.35
N ASP A 288 15.11 11.91 15.31
CA ASP A 288 15.89 12.36 14.15
C ASP A 288 16.63 11.24 13.39
N THR A 289 16.14 10.00 13.49
CA THR A 289 16.71 8.86 12.76
C THR A 289 15.64 8.07 12.01
N ASP A 290 16.07 7.39 10.95
CA ASP A 290 15.33 6.32 10.27
C ASP A 290 16.01 4.96 10.47
N VAL A 291 15.38 3.88 10.02
CA VAL A 291 15.94 2.52 10.14
C VAL A 291 17.30 2.40 9.43
N ALA A 292 17.46 3.04 8.28
CA ALA A 292 18.71 3.00 7.52
C ALA A 292 19.82 3.76 8.25
N ASP A 293 19.51 4.88 8.90
CA ASP A 293 20.45 5.65 9.71
C ASP A 293 20.93 4.87 10.94
N ILE A 294 20.02 4.14 11.60
CA ILE A 294 20.38 3.26 12.73
C ILE A 294 21.37 2.20 12.27
N VAL A 295 21.09 1.50 11.17
CA VAL A 295 21.97 0.45 10.65
C VAL A 295 23.33 1.03 10.24
N LYS A 296 23.32 2.19 9.58
CA LYS A 296 24.53 2.85 9.10
C LYS A 296 25.45 3.32 10.23
N ASN A 297 24.87 3.90 11.28
CA ASN A 297 25.64 4.55 12.34
C ASN A 297 25.97 3.60 13.51
N TYR A 298 25.10 2.63 13.79
CA TYR A 298 25.18 1.76 14.96
C TYR A 298 25.19 0.27 14.64
N GLY A 299 24.93 -0.10 13.39
CA GLY A 299 24.90 -1.49 12.94
C GLY A 299 23.56 -2.20 13.12
N ILE A 300 23.48 -3.38 12.51
CA ILE A 300 22.25 -4.18 12.48
C ILE A 300 21.83 -4.71 13.87
N ASP A 301 22.78 -4.91 14.76
CA ASP A 301 22.49 -5.43 16.11
C ASP A 301 21.81 -4.38 16.99
N GLU A 302 22.11 -3.10 16.80
CA GLU A 302 21.38 -2.04 17.47
C GLU A 302 19.92 -1.95 16.97
N LEU A 303 19.71 -2.07 15.65
CA LEU A 303 18.35 -2.17 15.12
C LEU A 303 17.58 -3.34 15.75
N LYS A 304 18.19 -4.51 15.89
CA LYS A 304 17.56 -5.66 16.54
C LYS A 304 17.14 -5.36 17.99
N LYS A 305 17.99 -4.68 18.77
CA LYS A 305 17.65 -4.28 20.16
C LYS A 305 16.43 -3.35 20.17
N ILE A 306 16.39 -2.36 19.26
CA ILE A 306 15.25 -1.45 19.13
C ILE A 306 13.97 -2.21 18.79
N LEU A 307 14.01 -3.14 17.83
CA LEU A 307 12.86 -3.96 17.48
C LEU A 307 12.40 -4.85 18.65
N LEU A 308 13.33 -5.37 19.45
CA LEU A 308 12.99 -6.16 20.65
C LEU A 308 12.41 -5.32 21.78
N SER A 309 12.64 -4.01 21.82
CA SER A 309 12.05 -3.10 22.81
C SER A 309 10.62 -2.66 22.51
N SER A 310 10.03 -3.16 21.41
CA SER A 310 8.67 -2.81 20.98
C SER A 310 7.63 -3.14 22.05
N GLY A 311 6.69 -2.24 22.24
CA GLY A 311 5.67 -2.36 23.29
C GLY A 311 4.24 -2.09 22.76
N ARG A 312 3.25 -2.36 23.62
CA ARG A 312 1.87 -1.94 23.40
C ARG A 312 1.63 -0.55 24.00
N LEU A 313 0.71 0.21 23.43
CA LEU A 313 0.25 1.45 24.07
C LEU A 313 -0.38 1.11 25.43
N LYS A 314 -0.02 1.88 26.45
CA LYS A 314 -0.68 1.78 27.76
C LYS A 314 -2.06 2.42 27.67
N GLU A 315 -3.04 1.87 28.42
CA GLU A 315 -4.42 2.37 28.46
C GLU A 315 -4.50 3.86 28.83
N SER A 316 -3.54 4.37 29.60
CA SER A 316 -3.44 5.79 29.95
C SER A 316 -3.06 6.71 28.77
N THR A 317 -2.72 6.14 27.62
CA THR A 317 -2.30 6.89 26.39
C THR A 317 -3.38 6.80 25.31
N LEU A 318 -4.46 6.03 25.54
CA LEU A 318 -5.62 5.90 24.66
C LEU A 318 -6.68 6.93 24.98
#